data_c5c3b016c908f9fb9359cc46142aa385
#
_entry.id   c5c3b016c908f9fb9359cc46142aa385
#
_cell.length_a   1.000
_cell.length_b   1.000
_cell.length_c   1.000
_cell.angle_alpha   90.00
_cell.angle_beta   90.00
_cell.angle_gamma   90.00
#
_symmetry.space_group_name_H-M   'P 1'
#
loop_
_entity.id
_entity.type
_entity.pdbx_description
1 polymer ?
#
loop_
_entity_poly.entity_id
_entity_poly.type
_entity_poly.pdbx_seq_one_letter_code
_entity_poly.pdbx_strand_id
1 'polypeptide(L)'
;LRALAERAAQEKGGDAGSPVPDFPEFCAEYLHQPLYEHQLRMWDVLRGKEPRNLHPSMVYRKGRPARLLVNFPPDHAKTTTWTINYVVWLIHRNPDVRVVIVSKTLAMAKKMLGAIKFRLTDPSFREMHLRFAPEGGWKDPDQSWTTTEIYVKGRGSGEKDPTVQALGIGGHLQGARSDVIILDDVVDRANAALWEDQADWLAQIVTSRLPDDDEDIPMAPDSPGKLLIFGTRNAPVELYQKLRDEFMDYDGNPIYTYFAQPAVLEYAEDPVDWVTLWPSIRDRHGNVKRKWDGRALAKRRGDVRSEALWALTFQQADVAENATFPAGAVHCAVNGARLTGRMPEEGPGASRGERGMRGLHVVAGLDPATVGHTAMVVYGVDRETKKRYVLDAVNRASMSPAELRTHVKRLTKLYGIREWRVEMNAYQKAIIQDDELRFWLANAGCLLRGHYTTAKNKFDADFGVQGLAPLFLSCGTVGEGDRWRKAEGGGLIELPNAKLNPAIAEMLTQFITWIPEAKNQKTDLVMAMWFAEIAAREYLGIDARKEHWRTSPFTARHDLSTRRVVNLNELAESLRSDW
;
A
#
# COMPACT_ATOMS: atom_id res chain seq x y z
N LEU A 1 -52.61 -10.36 -14.78
CA LEU A 1 -51.78 -9.25 -15.34
C LEU A 1 -52.58 -7.92 -15.42
N ARG A 2 -53.81 -7.93 -15.97
CA ARG A 2 -54.66 -6.73 -16.05
C ARG A 2 -55.02 -6.19 -14.67
N ALA A 3 -55.43 -7.03 -13.73
CA ALA A 3 -55.78 -6.68 -12.35
C ALA A 3 -54.56 -6.15 -11.55
N LEU A 4 -53.34 -6.64 -11.86
CA LEU A 4 -52.07 -6.13 -11.27
C LEU A 4 -51.69 -4.79 -11.89
N ALA A 5 -51.93 -4.60 -13.16
CA ALA A 5 -51.70 -3.29 -13.84
C ALA A 5 -52.71 -2.24 -13.36
N GLU A 6 -53.96 -2.61 -13.12
CA GLU A 6 -55.01 -1.76 -12.57
C GLU A 6 -54.74 -1.38 -11.12
N ARG A 7 -54.23 -2.31 -10.28
CA ARG A 7 -53.75 -1.99 -8.93
C ARG A 7 -52.53 -1.08 -8.92
N ALA A 8 -51.55 -1.33 -9.79
CA ALA A 8 -50.38 -0.45 -9.93
C ALA A 8 -50.76 0.94 -10.46
N ALA A 9 -51.82 1.04 -11.31
CA ALA A 9 -52.36 2.31 -11.78
C ALA A 9 -53.17 3.04 -10.67
N GLN A 10 -53.88 2.31 -9.82
CA GLN A 10 -54.58 2.87 -8.67
C GLN A 10 -53.60 3.30 -7.55
N GLU A 11 -52.52 2.56 -7.32
CA GLU A 11 -51.44 2.97 -6.41
C GLU A 11 -50.65 4.18 -6.95
N LYS A 12 -50.48 4.32 -8.26
CA LYS A 12 -49.94 5.55 -8.89
C LYS A 12 -50.87 6.77 -8.82
N GLY A 13 -52.16 6.55 -8.65
CA GLY A 13 -53.14 7.63 -8.48
C GLY A 13 -53.23 8.19 -7.05
N GLY A 14 -52.55 7.56 -6.09
CA GLY A 14 -52.65 7.88 -4.66
C GLY A 14 -51.44 8.54 -4.04
N ASP A 15 -50.27 8.56 -4.65
CA ASP A 15 -49.11 9.21 -4.05
C ASP A 15 -48.00 9.51 -5.07
N ALA A 16 -48.26 10.47 -5.94
CA ALA A 16 -47.23 11.08 -6.78
C ALA A 16 -46.32 11.90 -5.90
N GLY A 17 -45.35 11.24 -5.22
CA GLY A 17 -44.36 11.95 -4.40
C GLY A 17 -43.84 11.25 -3.18
N SER A 18 -44.04 9.94 -2.99
CA SER A 18 -43.30 9.26 -1.93
C SER A 18 -41.81 9.27 -2.30
N PRO A 19 -40.93 9.96 -1.57
CA PRO A 19 -39.54 10.08 -1.92
C PRO A 19 -38.86 8.70 -1.90
N VAL A 20 -37.85 8.51 -2.74
CA VAL A 20 -36.99 7.30 -2.69
C VAL A 20 -36.46 7.19 -1.26
N PRO A 21 -36.64 6.06 -0.56
CA PRO A 21 -36.23 5.92 0.82
C PRO A 21 -34.71 6.03 0.98
N ASP A 22 -34.24 6.20 2.20
CA ASP A 22 -32.81 6.24 2.51
C ASP A 22 -32.13 4.96 2.04
N PHE A 23 -30.86 5.05 1.73
CA PHE A 23 -30.09 3.96 1.13
C PHE A 23 -30.19 2.61 1.88
N PRO A 24 -30.12 2.54 3.23
CA PRO A 24 -30.31 1.29 3.95
C PRO A 24 -31.68 0.64 3.73
N GLU A 25 -32.75 1.43 3.75
CA GLU A 25 -34.13 0.98 3.51
C GLU A 25 -34.30 0.57 2.05
N PHE A 26 -33.80 1.37 1.12
CA PHE A 26 -33.81 1.04 -0.30
C PHE A 26 -33.11 -0.30 -0.60
N CYS A 27 -31.96 -0.56 0.02
CA CYS A 27 -31.25 -1.83 -0.13
C CYS A 27 -32.06 -3.00 0.43
N ALA A 28 -32.71 -2.81 1.57
CA ALA A 28 -33.50 -3.87 2.20
C ALA A 28 -34.78 -4.19 1.44
N GLU A 29 -35.54 -3.16 1.05
CA GLU A 29 -36.85 -3.30 0.42
C GLU A 29 -36.79 -3.67 -1.05
N TYR A 30 -35.96 -2.97 -1.82
CA TYR A 30 -35.97 -3.06 -3.29
C TYR A 30 -34.84 -3.89 -3.88
N LEU A 31 -33.69 -3.96 -3.20
CA LEU A 31 -32.57 -4.78 -3.65
C LEU A 31 -32.48 -6.13 -2.90
N HIS A 32 -33.31 -6.33 -1.88
CA HIS A 32 -33.30 -7.51 -1.00
C HIS A 32 -31.92 -7.81 -0.39
N GLN A 33 -31.16 -6.77 -0.13
CA GLN A 33 -29.78 -6.79 0.40
C GLN A 33 -29.67 -5.82 1.58
N PRO A 34 -30.22 -6.18 2.76
CA PRO A 34 -30.14 -5.32 3.94
C PRO A 34 -28.68 -5.07 4.32
N LEU A 35 -28.40 -3.87 4.76
CA LEU A 35 -27.06 -3.50 5.21
C LEU A 35 -26.76 -4.13 6.58
N TYR A 36 -25.54 -4.62 6.71
CA TYR A 36 -25.00 -5.14 7.97
C TYR A 36 -24.27 -4.05 8.75
N GLU A 37 -23.94 -4.30 10.00
CA GLU A 37 -23.38 -3.32 10.93
C GLU A 37 -22.15 -2.58 10.35
N HIS A 38 -21.21 -3.30 9.70
CA HIS A 38 -20.03 -2.70 9.09
C HIS A 38 -20.37 -1.76 7.92
N GLN A 39 -21.45 -2.03 7.22
CA GLN A 39 -21.95 -1.17 6.15
C GLN A 39 -22.74 0.02 6.73
N LEU A 40 -23.50 -0.19 7.82
CA LEU A 40 -24.19 0.91 8.49
C LEU A 40 -23.22 1.93 9.11
N ARG A 41 -22.07 1.48 9.63
CA ARG A 41 -20.98 2.38 10.05
C ARG A 41 -20.48 3.24 8.88
N MET A 42 -20.27 2.62 7.72
CA MET A 42 -19.87 3.36 6.52
C MET A 42 -20.96 4.34 6.06
N TRP A 43 -22.23 3.96 6.20
CA TRP A 43 -23.34 4.88 5.91
C TRP A 43 -23.33 6.11 6.82
N ASP A 44 -22.97 5.95 8.08
CA ASP A 44 -22.79 7.10 8.99
C ASP A 44 -21.65 8.01 8.52
N VAL A 45 -20.51 7.44 8.14
CA VAL A 45 -19.36 8.21 7.62
C VAL A 45 -19.73 8.97 6.34
N LEU A 46 -20.45 8.32 5.41
CA LEU A 46 -20.90 8.95 4.16
C LEU A 46 -21.84 10.15 4.39
N ARG A 47 -22.55 10.17 5.53
CA ARG A 47 -23.38 11.28 5.98
C ARG A 47 -22.62 12.33 6.81
N GLY A 48 -21.30 12.24 6.87
CA GLY A 48 -20.45 13.13 7.67
C GLY A 48 -20.57 12.92 9.19
N LYS A 49 -21.10 11.76 9.62
CA LYS A 49 -21.26 11.40 11.03
C LYS A 49 -20.13 10.48 11.46
N GLU A 50 -19.84 10.45 12.75
CA GLU A 50 -18.99 9.42 13.33
C GLU A 50 -19.63 8.03 13.17
N PRO A 51 -18.83 6.99 12.89
CA PRO A 51 -19.35 5.64 12.77
C PRO A 51 -19.99 5.18 14.10
N ARG A 52 -21.20 4.61 14.03
CA ARG A 52 -21.84 3.98 15.18
C ARG A 52 -21.01 2.81 15.71
N ASN A 53 -21.05 2.58 17.01
CA ASN A 53 -20.43 1.41 17.64
C ASN A 53 -18.98 1.18 17.15
N LEU A 54 -18.18 2.25 17.14
CA LEU A 54 -16.78 2.21 16.71
C LEU A 54 -15.98 1.31 17.66
N HIS A 55 -15.45 0.21 17.12
CA HIS A 55 -14.63 -0.69 17.91
C HIS A 55 -13.18 -0.16 18.00
N PRO A 56 -12.45 -0.38 19.13
CA PRO A 56 -11.07 0.11 19.29
C PRO A 56 -10.07 -0.35 18.22
N SER A 57 -10.32 -1.50 17.58
CA SER A 57 -9.51 -1.99 16.46
C SER A 57 -9.78 -1.30 15.13
N MET A 58 -10.80 -0.45 15.04
CA MET A 58 -11.12 0.33 13.85
C MET A 58 -10.41 1.67 13.90
N VAL A 59 -10.14 2.23 12.72
CA VAL A 59 -9.52 3.55 12.62
C VAL A 59 -10.50 4.50 11.94
N TYR A 60 -10.85 5.58 12.62
CA TYR A 60 -11.61 6.68 12.05
C TYR A 60 -10.86 7.99 12.25
N ARG A 61 -10.66 8.73 11.17
CA ARG A 61 -10.06 10.06 11.19
C ARG A 61 -10.88 10.99 10.32
N LYS A 62 -11.43 12.04 10.92
CA LYS A 62 -12.23 13.04 10.22
C LYS A 62 -11.33 13.89 9.33
N GLY A 63 -11.74 14.08 8.10
CA GLY A 63 -11.24 15.01 7.11
C GLY A 63 -12.41 15.72 6.44
N ARG A 64 -12.27 16.11 5.17
CA ARG A 64 -13.36 16.74 4.42
C ARG A 64 -14.47 15.73 4.16
N PRO A 65 -15.75 16.08 4.40
CA PRO A 65 -16.88 15.15 4.21
C PRO A 65 -17.03 14.64 2.78
N ALA A 66 -16.63 15.45 1.78
CA ALA A 66 -16.70 15.09 0.37
C ALA A 66 -15.57 14.18 -0.11
N ARG A 67 -14.55 13.94 0.70
CA ARG A 67 -13.35 13.16 0.36
C ARG A 67 -13.22 11.96 1.29
N LEU A 68 -13.75 10.82 0.87
CA LEU A 68 -13.73 9.60 1.69
C LEU A 68 -12.70 8.62 1.18
N LEU A 69 -11.88 8.11 2.10
CA LEU A 69 -10.95 7.00 1.90
C LEU A 69 -11.31 5.88 2.87
N VAL A 70 -11.78 4.75 2.35
CA VAL A 70 -12.26 3.66 3.19
C VAL A 70 -11.58 2.36 2.83
N ASN A 71 -10.97 1.73 3.82
CA ASN A 71 -10.33 0.45 3.68
C ASN A 71 -11.15 -0.67 4.33
N PHE A 72 -11.42 -1.70 3.54
CA PHE A 72 -12.17 -2.89 3.94
C PHE A 72 -11.38 -4.17 3.66
N PRO A 73 -11.60 -5.23 4.43
CA PRO A 73 -11.09 -6.54 4.10
C PRO A 73 -11.67 -7.05 2.77
N PRO A 74 -10.97 -7.97 2.08
CA PRO A 74 -11.50 -8.63 0.90
C PRO A 74 -12.83 -9.33 1.21
N ASP A 75 -13.71 -9.44 0.21
CA ASP A 75 -14.98 -10.18 0.25
C ASP A 75 -16.00 -9.68 1.30
N HIS A 76 -15.87 -8.44 1.78
CA HIS A 76 -16.82 -7.80 2.71
C HIS A 76 -17.84 -6.89 1.98
N ALA A 77 -18.19 -7.25 0.75
CA ALA A 77 -19.26 -6.66 -0.07
C ALA A 77 -19.08 -5.15 -0.40
N LYS A 78 -17.85 -4.59 -0.32
CA LYS A 78 -17.61 -3.17 -0.62
C LYS A 78 -18.11 -2.75 -2.00
N THR A 79 -17.67 -3.44 -3.06
CA THR A 79 -18.06 -3.15 -4.46
C THR A 79 -19.56 -3.27 -4.67
N THR A 80 -20.18 -4.37 -4.17
CA THR A 80 -21.62 -4.59 -4.33
C THR A 80 -22.43 -3.49 -3.66
N THR A 81 -22.05 -3.09 -2.46
CA THR A 81 -22.81 -2.10 -1.68
C THR A 81 -22.53 -0.67 -2.16
N TRP A 82 -21.25 -0.29 -2.24
CA TRP A 82 -20.87 1.13 -2.37
C TRP A 82 -20.59 1.57 -3.80
N THR A 83 -20.29 0.65 -4.71
CA THR A 83 -20.08 0.97 -6.12
C THR A 83 -21.29 0.63 -6.98
N ILE A 84 -22.00 -0.45 -6.65
CA ILE A 84 -23.13 -0.90 -7.47
C ILE A 84 -24.46 -0.42 -6.89
N ASN A 85 -24.81 -0.86 -5.67
CA ASN A 85 -26.13 -0.55 -5.09
C ASN A 85 -26.30 0.95 -4.78
N TYR A 86 -25.25 1.60 -4.30
CA TYR A 86 -25.26 3.03 -4.01
C TYR A 86 -25.47 3.87 -5.29
N VAL A 87 -24.81 3.51 -6.40
CA VAL A 87 -25.03 4.18 -7.68
C VAL A 87 -26.44 3.96 -8.20
N VAL A 88 -27.00 2.75 -8.07
CA VAL A 88 -28.40 2.49 -8.40
C VAL A 88 -29.32 3.38 -7.57
N TRP A 89 -29.09 3.50 -6.28
CA TRP A 89 -29.85 4.39 -5.39
C TRP A 89 -29.74 5.87 -5.81
N LEU A 90 -28.53 6.34 -6.12
CA LEU A 90 -28.32 7.71 -6.60
C LEU A 90 -29.15 8.00 -7.87
N ILE A 91 -29.17 7.08 -8.84
CA ILE A 91 -29.96 7.21 -10.07
C ILE A 91 -31.46 7.32 -9.76
N HIS A 92 -31.95 6.54 -8.79
CA HIS A 92 -33.37 6.61 -8.38
C HIS A 92 -33.69 7.92 -7.66
N ARG A 93 -32.75 8.48 -6.89
CA ARG A 93 -32.88 9.78 -6.25
C ARG A 93 -32.85 10.93 -7.25
N ASN A 94 -31.94 10.86 -8.20
CA ASN A 94 -31.72 11.89 -9.21
C ASN A 94 -31.22 11.27 -10.52
N PRO A 95 -32.04 11.12 -11.56
CA PRO A 95 -31.61 10.63 -12.87
C PRO A 95 -30.56 11.49 -13.57
N ASP A 96 -30.43 12.77 -13.20
CA ASP A 96 -29.41 13.69 -13.73
C ASP A 96 -28.04 13.51 -13.13
N VAL A 97 -27.87 12.65 -12.10
CA VAL A 97 -26.59 12.38 -11.44
C VAL A 97 -25.56 11.87 -12.45
N ARG A 98 -24.33 12.35 -12.32
CA ARG A 98 -23.18 11.95 -13.15
C ARG A 98 -22.16 11.25 -12.29
N VAL A 99 -22.01 9.95 -12.51
CA VAL A 99 -21.13 9.08 -11.71
C VAL A 99 -20.00 8.55 -12.57
N VAL A 100 -18.77 8.68 -12.10
CA VAL A 100 -17.60 8.02 -12.69
C VAL A 100 -17.15 6.88 -11.78
N ILE A 101 -17.09 5.68 -12.33
CA ILE A 101 -16.57 4.49 -11.63
C ILE A 101 -15.19 4.19 -12.20
N VAL A 102 -14.19 4.20 -11.32
CA VAL A 102 -12.81 3.89 -11.64
C VAL A 102 -12.41 2.59 -10.92
N SER A 103 -11.79 1.68 -11.64
CA SER A 103 -11.18 0.50 -11.05
C SER A 103 -9.75 0.32 -11.58
N LYS A 104 -9.01 -0.66 -11.06
CA LYS A 104 -7.66 -0.96 -11.52
C LYS A 104 -7.57 -1.11 -13.06
N THR A 105 -8.58 -1.73 -13.66
CA THR A 105 -8.67 -1.89 -15.12
C THR A 105 -10.06 -1.49 -15.63
N LEU A 106 -10.11 -1.01 -16.87
CA LEU A 106 -11.39 -0.74 -17.55
C LEU A 106 -12.30 -1.99 -17.59
N ALA A 107 -11.72 -3.19 -17.71
CA ALA A 107 -12.49 -4.43 -17.73
C ALA A 107 -13.22 -4.68 -16.40
N MET A 108 -12.61 -4.33 -15.27
CA MET A 108 -13.26 -4.42 -13.94
C MET A 108 -14.36 -3.37 -13.79
N ALA A 109 -14.11 -2.12 -14.16
CA ALA A 109 -15.12 -1.07 -14.13
C ALA A 109 -16.33 -1.39 -15.03
N LYS A 110 -16.11 -1.99 -16.20
CA LYS A 110 -17.18 -2.49 -17.08
C LYS A 110 -18.06 -3.55 -16.42
N LYS A 111 -17.50 -4.45 -15.61
CA LYS A 111 -18.28 -5.44 -14.85
C LYS A 111 -19.20 -4.77 -13.82
N MET A 112 -18.70 -3.73 -13.14
CA MET A 112 -19.50 -2.96 -12.18
C MET A 112 -20.64 -2.23 -12.88
N LEU A 113 -20.37 -1.55 -14.00
CA LEU A 113 -21.41 -0.92 -14.82
C LEU A 113 -22.42 -1.95 -15.35
N GLY A 114 -21.96 -3.14 -15.75
CA GLY A 114 -22.83 -4.25 -16.14
C GLY A 114 -23.80 -4.67 -15.03
N ALA A 115 -23.32 -4.73 -13.79
CA ALA A 115 -24.14 -5.05 -12.63
C ALA A 115 -25.14 -3.95 -12.26
N ILE A 116 -24.79 -2.67 -12.48
CA ILE A 116 -25.72 -1.53 -12.35
C ILE A 116 -26.82 -1.64 -13.41
N LYS A 117 -26.44 -1.84 -14.68
CA LYS A 117 -27.40 -2.03 -15.78
C LYS A 117 -28.36 -3.17 -15.50
N PHE A 118 -27.87 -4.29 -14.98
CA PHE A 118 -28.70 -5.43 -14.59
C PHE A 118 -29.75 -5.01 -13.56
N ARG A 119 -29.39 -4.28 -12.52
CA ARG A 119 -30.35 -3.80 -11.51
C ARG A 119 -31.39 -2.84 -12.07
N LEU A 120 -31.00 -2.03 -13.05
CA LEU A 120 -31.91 -1.05 -13.69
C LEU A 120 -32.88 -1.69 -14.72
N THR A 121 -32.63 -2.94 -15.19
CA THR A 121 -33.40 -3.51 -16.28
C THR A 121 -33.96 -4.90 -16.05
N ASP A 122 -33.43 -5.63 -15.06
CA ASP A 122 -33.83 -7.03 -14.83
C ASP A 122 -35.18 -7.14 -14.11
N PRO A 123 -36.08 -8.01 -14.58
CA PRO A 123 -37.40 -8.21 -13.98
C PRO A 123 -37.40 -8.67 -12.51
N SER A 124 -36.28 -9.19 -11.99
CA SER A 124 -36.17 -9.56 -10.58
C SER A 124 -36.30 -8.35 -9.62
N PHE A 125 -36.10 -7.13 -10.14
CA PHE A 125 -36.28 -5.86 -9.41
C PHE A 125 -37.58 -5.16 -9.78
N ARG A 126 -38.61 -5.92 -10.14
CA ARG A 126 -39.86 -5.38 -10.66
C ARG A 126 -40.53 -4.34 -9.76
N GLU A 127 -40.55 -4.58 -8.45
CA GLU A 127 -41.18 -3.65 -7.47
C GLU A 127 -40.49 -2.29 -7.50
N MET A 128 -39.17 -2.28 -7.51
CA MET A 128 -38.37 -1.08 -7.65
C MET A 128 -38.67 -0.36 -8.97
N HIS A 129 -38.74 -1.11 -10.08
CA HIS A 129 -39.02 -0.53 -11.39
C HIS A 129 -40.42 0.03 -11.51
N LEU A 130 -41.45 -0.66 -11.00
CA LEU A 130 -42.82 -0.18 -11.02
C LEU A 130 -43.00 1.11 -10.22
N ARG A 131 -42.23 1.30 -9.16
CA ARG A 131 -42.34 2.44 -8.25
C ARG A 131 -41.57 3.65 -8.73
N PHE A 132 -40.36 3.46 -9.24
CA PHE A 132 -39.41 4.56 -9.45
C PHE A 132 -38.96 4.74 -10.91
N ALA A 133 -39.05 3.71 -11.76
CA ALA A 133 -38.59 3.87 -13.14
C ALA A 133 -39.51 4.80 -13.95
N PRO A 134 -38.96 5.59 -14.86
CA PRO A 134 -39.75 6.36 -15.79
C PRO A 134 -40.57 5.44 -16.71
N GLU A 135 -41.59 6.01 -17.35
CA GLU A 135 -42.41 5.26 -18.31
C GLU A 135 -41.53 4.63 -19.38
N GLY A 136 -41.69 3.31 -19.60
CA GLY A 136 -40.84 2.53 -20.51
C GLY A 136 -39.51 2.08 -19.95
N GLY A 137 -39.22 2.31 -18.65
CA GLY A 137 -38.03 1.85 -17.94
C GLY A 137 -36.85 2.82 -18.05
N TRP A 138 -35.72 2.43 -17.46
CA TRP A 138 -34.52 3.25 -17.35
C TRP A 138 -33.70 3.36 -18.62
N LYS A 139 -33.78 2.36 -19.51
CA LYS A 139 -33.02 2.38 -20.76
C LYS A 139 -33.70 3.29 -21.78
N ASP A 140 -33.01 4.33 -22.22
CA ASP A 140 -33.41 5.17 -23.30
C ASP A 140 -32.89 4.58 -24.63
N PRO A 141 -33.77 4.24 -25.59
CA PRO A 141 -33.35 3.71 -26.90
C PRO A 141 -32.55 4.71 -27.73
N ASP A 142 -32.76 6.01 -27.52
CA ASP A 142 -32.16 7.09 -28.30
C ASP A 142 -30.81 7.56 -27.69
N GLN A 143 -30.42 7.00 -26.56
CA GLN A 143 -29.22 7.39 -25.84
C GLN A 143 -28.19 6.23 -25.71
N SER A 144 -26.92 6.59 -25.42
CA SER A 144 -25.85 5.62 -25.25
C SER A 144 -26.12 4.69 -24.09
N TRP A 145 -26.08 3.38 -24.34
CA TRP A 145 -26.21 2.30 -23.34
C TRP A 145 -25.15 1.23 -23.58
N THR A 146 -23.89 1.67 -23.54
CA THR A 146 -22.72 0.84 -23.88
C THR A 146 -22.14 0.09 -22.69
N THR A 147 -21.03 -0.59 -22.89
CA THR A 147 -20.28 -1.25 -21.80
C THR A 147 -19.43 -0.27 -21.00
N THR A 148 -19.24 0.95 -21.47
CA THR A 148 -18.41 1.97 -20.84
C THR A 148 -19.19 3.15 -20.29
N GLU A 149 -20.40 3.40 -20.81
CA GLU A 149 -21.22 4.53 -20.39
C GLU A 149 -22.70 4.26 -20.59
N ILE A 150 -23.52 4.87 -19.76
CA ILE A 150 -24.99 4.85 -19.89
C ILE A 150 -25.55 6.23 -19.62
N TYR A 151 -26.63 6.53 -20.36
CA TYR A 151 -27.56 7.63 -20.14
C TYR A 151 -28.91 7.03 -19.78
N VAL A 152 -29.43 7.33 -18.58
CA VAL A 152 -30.73 6.81 -18.17
C VAL A 152 -31.86 7.70 -18.70
N LYS A 153 -33.03 7.11 -18.91
CA LYS A 153 -34.24 7.83 -19.20
C LYS A 153 -34.74 8.63 -17.98
N GLY A 154 -35.38 9.75 -18.21
CA GLY A 154 -35.94 10.60 -17.14
C GLY A 154 -34.99 11.72 -16.69
N ARG A 155 -33.87 11.90 -17.37
CA ARG A 155 -33.04 13.10 -17.19
C ARG A 155 -33.80 14.35 -17.62
N GLY A 156 -33.77 15.37 -16.75
CA GLY A 156 -34.34 16.69 -17.05
C GLY A 156 -33.34 17.66 -17.64
N SER A 157 -32.04 17.41 -17.47
CA SER A 157 -30.95 18.24 -17.98
C SER A 157 -30.51 17.81 -19.37
N GLY A 158 -30.21 18.77 -20.26
CA GLY A 158 -29.56 18.54 -21.54
C GLY A 158 -28.04 18.34 -21.44
N GLU A 159 -27.53 17.94 -20.27
CA GLU A 159 -26.10 17.76 -20.01
C GLU A 159 -25.50 16.64 -20.87
N LYS A 160 -24.35 16.93 -21.48
CA LYS A 160 -23.63 16.02 -22.38
C LYS A 160 -23.01 14.81 -21.71
N ASP A 161 -22.83 14.88 -20.40
CA ASP A 161 -22.08 13.88 -19.65
C ASP A 161 -22.97 12.69 -19.24
N PRO A 162 -22.46 11.44 -19.27
CA PRO A 162 -23.28 10.26 -19.01
C PRO A 162 -23.72 10.17 -17.55
N THR A 163 -24.82 9.46 -17.29
CA THR A 163 -25.28 9.13 -15.94
C THR A 163 -24.25 8.28 -15.21
N VAL A 164 -23.67 7.27 -15.90
CA VAL A 164 -22.56 6.48 -15.34
C VAL A 164 -21.52 6.24 -16.41
N GLN A 165 -20.24 6.45 -16.06
CA GLN A 165 -19.10 6.16 -16.90
C GLN A 165 -18.11 5.23 -16.17
N ALA A 166 -17.59 4.22 -16.88
CA ALA A 166 -16.62 3.25 -16.38
C ALA A 166 -15.23 3.52 -16.95
N LEU A 167 -14.21 3.56 -16.09
CA LEU A 167 -12.82 3.84 -16.44
C LEU A 167 -11.85 2.90 -15.73
N GLY A 168 -10.66 2.73 -16.31
CA GLY A 168 -9.48 2.24 -15.60
C GLY A 168 -8.67 3.39 -15.02
N ILE A 169 -7.92 3.13 -13.94
CA ILE A 169 -6.99 4.13 -13.38
C ILE A 169 -5.96 4.54 -14.46
N GLY A 170 -5.61 5.81 -14.51
CA GLY A 170 -4.78 6.36 -15.60
C GLY A 170 -5.52 6.59 -16.90
N GLY A 171 -6.82 6.26 -16.98
CA GLY A 171 -7.64 6.49 -18.17
C GLY A 171 -7.87 7.98 -18.45
N HIS A 172 -7.94 8.35 -19.73
CA HIS A 172 -8.22 9.72 -20.12
C HIS A 172 -9.72 10.04 -19.95
N LEU A 173 -9.99 10.99 -19.09
CA LEU A 173 -11.30 11.64 -18.94
C LEU A 173 -11.24 12.98 -19.66
N GLN A 174 -11.66 13.07 -20.92
CA GLN A 174 -11.71 14.35 -21.61
C GLN A 174 -13.06 15.05 -21.38
N GLY A 175 -13.01 16.23 -20.74
CA GLY A 175 -14.07 17.22 -20.76
C GLY A 175 -15.38 16.91 -20.00
N ALA A 176 -15.53 15.75 -19.30
CA ALA A 176 -16.76 15.39 -18.60
C ALA A 176 -16.80 15.91 -17.15
N ARG A 177 -17.88 16.51 -16.69
CA ARG A 177 -18.14 16.83 -15.27
C ARG A 177 -18.73 15.63 -14.56
N SER A 178 -18.50 15.52 -13.27
CA SER A 178 -19.01 14.44 -12.43
C SER A 178 -19.53 14.98 -11.10
N ASP A 179 -20.61 14.41 -10.61
CA ASP A 179 -21.14 14.71 -9.29
C ASP A 179 -20.53 13.78 -8.24
N VAL A 180 -20.26 12.53 -8.64
CA VAL A 180 -19.64 11.52 -7.77
C VAL A 180 -18.56 10.76 -8.56
N ILE A 181 -17.37 10.65 -7.97
CA ILE A 181 -16.31 9.78 -8.47
C ILE A 181 -16.09 8.66 -7.47
N ILE A 182 -16.15 7.41 -7.90
CA ILE A 182 -15.92 6.23 -7.09
C ILE A 182 -14.69 5.49 -7.59
N LEU A 183 -13.66 5.38 -6.77
CA LEU A 183 -12.50 4.52 -6.99
C LEU A 183 -12.71 3.21 -6.23
N ASP A 184 -12.78 2.09 -6.94
CA ASP A 184 -13.01 0.77 -6.34
C ASP A 184 -11.85 -0.17 -6.69
N ASP A 185 -11.09 -0.57 -5.64
CA ASP A 185 -9.93 -1.44 -5.74
C ASP A 185 -8.94 -1.03 -6.86
N VAL A 186 -8.55 0.25 -6.89
CA VAL A 186 -7.64 0.78 -7.91
C VAL A 186 -6.18 0.38 -7.67
N VAL A 187 -5.84 -0.03 -6.45
CA VAL A 187 -4.49 -0.47 -6.05
C VAL A 187 -4.47 -1.96 -5.78
N ASP A 188 -3.44 -2.62 -6.30
CA ASP A 188 -3.03 -3.96 -5.90
C ASP A 188 -1.49 -4.03 -5.78
N ARG A 189 -0.95 -5.21 -5.52
CA ARG A 189 0.50 -5.39 -5.38
C ARG A 189 1.29 -5.07 -6.65
N ALA A 190 0.69 -5.24 -7.82
CA ALA A 190 1.39 -5.03 -9.08
C ALA A 190 1.56 -3.54 -9.42
N ASN A 191 0.68 -2.68 -8.92
CA ASN A 191 0.69 -1.24 -9.20
C ASN A 191 0.88 -0.36 -7.95
N ALA A 192 1.05 -0.93 -6.76
CA ALA A 192 1.23 -0.18 -5.52
C ALA A 192 2.42 0.79 -5.56
N ALA A 193 3.51 0.39 -6.23
CA ALA A 193 4.71 1.23 -6.39
C ALA A 193 4.50 2.45 -7.30
N LEU A 194 3.40 2.51 -8.06
CA LEU A 194 3.04 3.62 -8.95
C LEU A 194 2.18 4.68 -8.26
N TRP A 195 2.25 4.76 -6.94
CA TRP A 195 1.36 5.63 -6.15
C TRP A 195 1.51 7.12 -6.50
N GLU A 196 2.69 7.59 -6.90
CA GLU A 196 2.92 8.98 -7.34
C GLU A 196 2.12 9.30 -8.60
N ASP A 197 2.27 8.47 -9.64
CA ASP A 197 1.52 8.61 -10.89
C ASP A 197 0.00 8.54 -10.66
N GLN A 198 -0.42 7.65 -9.74
CA GLN A 198 -1.83 7.50 -9.37
C GLN A 198 -2.36 8.72 -8.62
N ALA A 199 -1.56 9.31 -7.72
CA ALA A 199 -1.92 10.50 -6.98
C ALA A 199 -2.01 11.73 -7.89
N ASP A 200 -1.06 11.89 -8.81
CA ASP A 200 -1.07 12.98 -9.80
C ASP A 200 -2.28 12.88 -10.73
N TRP A 201 -2.56 11.68 -11.22
CA TRP A 201 -3.76 11.42 -12.01
C TRP A 201 -5.04 11.73 -11.23
N LEU A 202 -5.12 11.32 -9.96
CA LEU A 202 -6.26 11.59 -9.09
C LEU A 202 -6.45 13.10 -8.86
N ALA A 203 -5.37 13.83 -8.61
CA ALA A 203 -5.42 15.27 -8.44
C ALA A 203 -5.97 15.98 -9.71
N GLN A 204 -5.51 15.57 -10.91
CA GLN A 204 -6.01 16.09 -12.17
C GLN A 204 -7.52 15.82 -12.36
N ILE A 205 -7.98 14.63 -12.01
CA ILE A 205 -9.40 14.26 -12.12
C ILE A 205 -10.24 15.04 -11.11
N VAL A 206 -9.85 15.11 -9.87
CA VAL A 206 -10.58 15.83 -8.83
C VAL A 206 -10.73 17.30 -9.21
N THR A 207 -9.64 17.97 -9.54
CA THR A 207 -9.66 19.41 -9.87
C THR A 207 -10.43 19.74 -11.14
N SER A 208 -10.47 18.82 -12.12
CA SER A 208 -11.10 19.09 -13.41
C SER A 208 -12.55 18.61 -13.53
N ARG A 209 -13.06 17.81 -12.57
CA ARG A 209 -14.33 17.09 -12.73
C ARG A 209 -15.33 17.30 -11.63
N LEU A 210 -14.87 17.36 -10.40
CA LEU A 210 -15.76 17.61 -9.27
C LEU A 210 -15.97 19.11 -9.10
N PRO A 211 -17.18 19.57 -8.75
CA PRO A 211 -17.39 20.92 -8.28
C PRO A 211 -16.57 21.16 -7.00
N ASP A 212 -16.25 22.42 -6.76
CA ASP A 212 -15.57 22.81 -5.53
C ASP A 212 -16.38 22.40 -4.29
N ASP A 213 -15.67 22.02 -3.22
CA ASP A 213 -16.29 21.72 -1.95
C ASP A 213 -16.71 23.04 -1.30
N ASP A 214 -17.99 23.24 -1.12
CA ASP A 214 -18.50 24.31 -0.28
C ASP A 214 -18.59 23.77 1.15
N GLU A 215 -17.64 24.18 2.00
CA GLU A 215 -17.53 23.69 3.38
C GLU A 215 -18.73 24.12 4.26
N ASP A 216 -19.44 25.14 3.86
CA ASP A 216 -20.60 25.69 4.57
C ASP A 216 -21.91 24.92 4.30
N ILE A 217 -21.95 24.07 3.27
CA ILE A 217 -23.14 23.30 2.94
C ILE A 217 -23.10 21.91 3.60
N PRO A 218 -24.08 21.56 4.45
CA PRO A 218 -24.18 20.23 5.02
C PRO A 218 -24.26 19.17 3.92
N MET A 219 -23.28 18.28 3.86
CA MET A 219 -23.19 17.32 2.78
C MET A 219 -24.17 16.16 3.00
N ALA A 220 -25.24 16.11 2.20
CA ALA A 220 -26.13 14.95 2.14
C ALA A 220 -25.45 13.76 1.40
N PRO A 221 -25.88 12.51 1.64
CA PRO A 221 -25.31 11.34 0.98
C PRO A 221 -25.38 11.42 -0.55
N ASP A 222 -26.40 12.07 -1.11
CA ASP A 222 -26.66 12.27 -2.54
C ASP A 222 -26.18 13.62 -3.07
N SER A 223 -25.48 14.44 -2.27
CA SER A 223 -24.92 15.72 -2.73
C SER A 223 -23.82 15.50 -3.80
N PRO A 224 -23.71 16.42 -4.79
CA PRO A 224 -22.58 16.40 -5.73
C PRO A 224 -21.25 16.75 -5.05
N GLY A 225 -20.16 16.57 -5.80
CA GLY A 225 -18.82 16.93 -5.33
C GLY A 225 -18.06 15.81 -4.60
N LYS A 226 -18.58 14.58 -4.57
CA LYS A 226 -17.98 13.49 -3.78
C LYS A 226 -16.90 12.70 -4.51
N LEU A 227 -15.80 12.49 -3.81
CA LEU A 227 -14.79 11.49 -4.12
C LEU A 227 -14.83 10.37 -3.08
N LEU A 228 -15.19 9.17 -3.51
CA LEU A 228 -15.28 7.99 -2.67
C LEU A 228 -14.21 6.98 -3.11
N ILE A 229 -13.29 6.65 -2.23
CA ILE A 229 -12.21 5.70 -2.50
C ILE A 229 -12.39 4.48 -1.61
N PHE A 230 -12.68 3.34 -2.24
CA PHE A 230 -12.84 2.05 -1.57
C PHE A 230 -11.70 1.13 -1.97
N GLY A 231 -11.02 0.56 -1.01
CA GLY A 231 -9.93 -0.36 -1.31
C GLY A 231 -9.58 -1.29 -0.17
N THR A 232 -8.73 -2.25 -0.52
CA THR A 232 -8.06 -3.13 0.43
C THR A 232 -6.58 -2.77 0.43
N ARG A 233 -5.95 -2.67 1.61
CA ARG A 233 -4.51 -2.44 1.73
C ARG A 233 -3.75 -3.63 1.13
N ASN A 234 -2.81 -3.37 0.24
CA ASN A 234 -2.06 -4.39 -0.49
C ASN A 234 -0.54 -4.27 -0.35
N ALA A 235 -0.05 -3.08 -0.01
CA ALA A 235 1.36 -2.80 0.23
C ALA A 235 1.53 -1.83 1.41
N PRO A 236 2.66 -1.87 2.14
CA PRO A 236 2.95 -0.93 3.22
C PRO A 236 2.94 0.52 2.75
N VAL A 237 3.52 0.77 1.56
CA VAL A 237 3.48 2.07 0.88
C VAL A 237 2.71 1.91 -0.42
N GLU A 238 1.61 2.62 -0.52
CA GLU A 238 0.70 2.62 -1.66
C GLU A 238 -0.16 3.89 -1.63
N LEU A 239 -0.94 4.13 -2.69
CA LEU A 239 -1.80 5.31 -2.79
C LEU A 239 -2.66 5.55 -1.55
N TYR A 240 -3.35 4.52 -1.02
CA TYR A 240 -4.25 4.70 0.13
C TYR A 240 -3.50 5.13 1.39
N GLN A 241 -2.31 4.58 1.64
CA GLN A 241 -1.47 5.01 2.76
C GLN A 241 -1.02 6.46 2.58
N LYS A 242 -0.61 6.85 1.38
CA LYS A 242 -0.18 8.21 1.08
C LYS A 242 -1.33 9.22 1.23
N LEU A 243 -2.50 8.93 0.66
CA LEU A 243 -3.69 9.79 0.80
C LEU A 243 -4.10 9.96 2.27
N ARG A 244 -3.95 8.90 3.08
CA ARG A 244 -4.22 8.97 4.51
C ARG A 244 -3.23 9.86 5.27
N ASP A 245 -1.93 9.71 5.01
CA ASP A 245 -0.88 10.20 5.91
C ASP A 245 -0.22 11.50 5.43
N GLU A 246 -0.20 11.79 4.13
CA GLU A 246 0.56 12.88 3.56
C GLU A 246 -0.31 13.99 2.92
N PHE A 247 -1.58 13.69 2.61
CA PHE A 247 -2.46 14.65 1.97
C PHE A 247 -3.19 15.50 3.03
N MET A 248 -2.62 16.68 3.29
CA MET A 248 -3.14 17.66 4.23
C MET A 248 -3.54 18.93 3.50
N ASP A 249 -4.49 19.69 4.05
CA ASP A 249 -4.82 21.02 3.58
C ASP A 249 -3.77 22.05 4.02
N TYR A 250 -4.00 23.32 3.66
CA TYR A 250 -3.09 24.42 4.01
C TYR A 250 -2.88 24.59 5.52
N ASP A 251 -3.88 24.27 6.32
CA ASP A 251 -3.84 24.37 7.78
C ASP A 251 -3.30 23.10 8.45
N GLY A 252 -2.94 22.09 7.66
CA GLY A 252 -2.41 20.82 8.15
C GLY A 252 -3.48 19.81 8.58
N ASN A 253 -4.75 20.04 8.24
CA ASN A 253 -5.81 19.08 8.50
C ASN A 253 -5.87 18.01 7.40
N PRO A 254 -6.28 16.77 7.73
CA PRO A 254 -6.46 15.73 6.73
C PRO A 254 -7.46 16.10 5.64
N ILE A 255 -7.08 15.97 4.37
CA ILE A 255 -8.02 16.16 3.26
C ILE A 255 -9.05 15.02 3.24
N TYR A 256 -8.60 13.78 3.44
CA TYR A 256 -9.48 12.61 3.37
C TYR A 256 -10.03 12.22 4.73
N THR A 257 -11.36 12.10 4.84
CA THR A 257 -11.97 11.35 5.94
C THR A 257 -11.59 9.88 5.76
N TYR A 258 -10.82 9.35 6.69
CA TYR A 258 -10.32 7.98 6.66
C TYR A 258 -11.11 7.06 7.57
N PHE A 259 -11.53 5.91 7.06
CA PHE A 259 -12.18 4.88 7.83
C PHE A 259 -11.69 3.49 7.44
N ALA A 260 -11.18 2.74 8.41
CA ALA A 260 -10.71 1.37 8.21
C ALA A 260 -11.35 0.41 9.19
N GLN A 261 -11.79 -0.74 8.69
CA GLN A 261 -12.42 -1.80 9.47
C GLN A 261 -11.65 -3.12 9.27
N PRO A 262 -11.08 -3.72 10.33
CA PRO A 262 -10.42 -5.02 10.25
C PRO A 262 -11.43 -6.16 10.16
N ALA A 263 -11.03 -7.29 9.59
CA ALA A 263 -11.88 -8.48 9.49
C ALA A 263 -12.13 -9.16 10.86
N VAL A 264 -11.10 -9.15 11.73
CA VAL A 264 -11.18 -9.64 13.11
C VAL A 264 -11.07 -8.44 14.04
N LEU A 265 -12.09 -8.25 14.86
CA LEU A 265 -12.15 -7.18 15.84
C LEU A 265 -11.42 -7.56 17.13
N GLU A 266 -11.63 -8.80 17.59
CA GLU A 266 -10.97 -9.36 18.76
C GLU A 266 -10.52 -10.79 18.47
N TYR A 267 -9.28 -11.09 18.83
CA TYR A 267 -8.74 -12.44 18.77
C TYR A 267 -8.92 -13.16 20.11
N ALA A 268 -9.22 -14.45 20.05
CA ALA A 268 -9.21 -15.35 21.19
C ALA A 268 -8.31 -16.57 20.89
N GLU A 269 -8.07 -17.41 21.88
CA GLU A 269 -7.25 -18.63 21.73
C GLU A 269 -7.91 -19.60 20.73
N ASP A 270 -9.20 -19.87 20.90
CA ASP A 270 -9.97 -20.64 19.90
C ASP A 270 -10.54 -19.65 18.85
N PRO A 271 -10.31 -19.90 17.56
CA PRO A 271 -10.93 -19.11 16.49
C PRO A 271 -12.46 -19.06 16.53
N VAL A 272 -13.12 -20.00 17.22
CA VAL A 272 -14.58 -19.97 17.40
C VAL A 272 -15.03 -18.72 18.15
N ASP A 273 -14.20 -18.27 19.08
CA ASP A 273 -14.49 -17.16 19.99
C ASP A 273 -14.01 -15.80 19.43
N TRP A 274 -13.45 -15.77 18.23
CA TRP A 274 -13.07 -14.51 17.60
C TRP A 274 -14.30 -13.64 17.34
N VAL A 275 -14.21 -12.37 17.73
CA VAL A 275 -15.19 -11.36 17.33
C VAL A 275 -14.81 -10.86 15.93
N THR A 276 -15.72 -11.03 14.97
CA THR A 276 -15.42 -10.70 13.57
C THR A 276 -16.34 -9.62 13.03
N LEU A 277 -15.89 -8.92 11.99
CA LEU A 277 -16.60 -7.79 11.39
C LEU A 277 -17.94 -8.20 10.78
N TRP A 278 -18.00 -9.40 10.17
CA TRP A 278 -19.18 -9.89 9.46
C TRP A 278 -19.40 -11.40 9.67
N PRO A 279 -19.80 -11.84 10.87
CA PRO A 279 -19.84 -13.26 11.23
C PRO A 279 -20.94 -14.05 10.50
N SER A 280 -22.05 -13.40 10.15
CA SER A 280 -23.22 -14.07 9.58
C SER A 280 -23.96 -13.20 8.59
N ILE A 281 -24.73 -13.87 7.72
CA ILE A 281 -25.68 -13.26 6.80
C ILE A 281 -27.06 -13.87 7.01
N ARG A 282 -28.12 -13.17 6.56
CA ARG A 282 -29.46 -13.74 6.43
C ARG A 282 -29.72 -14.05 4.95
N ASP A 283 -30.23 -15.24 4.69
CA ASP A 283 -30.69 -15.60 3.35
C ASP A 283 -32.08 -14.97 3.07
N ARG A 284 -32.56 -15.13 1.83
CA ARG A 284 -33.88 -14.61 1.39
C ARG A 284 -35.07 -15.15 2.18
N HIS A 285 -34.88 -16.23 2.97
CA HIS A 285 -35.90 -16.84 3.83
C HIS A 285 -35.73 -16.42 5.29
N GLY A 286 -34.77 -15.53 5.60
CA GLY A 286 -34.48 -15.07 6.96
C GLY A 286 -33.58 -15.99 7.78
N ASN A 287 -33.13 -17.14 7.23
CA ASN A 287 -32.26 -18.05 7.94
C ASN A 287 -30.85 -17.45 8.08
N VAL A 288 -30.29 -17.59 9.28
CA VAL A 288 -28.91 -17.12 9.56
C VAL A 288 -27.90 -18.15 9.03
N LYS A 289 -26.99 -17.69 8.19
CA LYS A 289 -25.88 -18.48 7.65
C LYS A 289 -24.55 -17.84 8.08
N ARG A 290 -23.56 -18.69 8.37
CA ARG A 290 -22.20 -18.22 8.61
C ARG A 290 -21.64 -17.52 7.37
N LYS A 291 -20.88 -16.46 7.59
CA LYS A 291 -20.18 -15.74 6.53
C LYS A 291 -18.68 -15.72 6.83
N TRP A 292 -18.20 -14.70 7.49
CA TRP A 292 -16.81 -14.55 7.90
C TRP A 292 -16.73 -14.67 9.43
N ASP A 293 -17.16 -15.81 9.97
CA ASP A 293 -16.96 -16.14 11.38
C ASP A 293 -15.48 -16.43 11.67
N GLY A 294 -15.10 -16.53 12.93
CA GLY A 294 -13.71 -16.72 13.32
C GLY A 294 -13.07 -17.97 12.71
N ARG A 295 -13.80 -19.08 12.55
CA ARG A 295 -13.29 -20.29 11.89
C ARG A 295 -13.01 -20.06 10.40
N ALA A 296 -13.90 -19.36 9.71
CA ALA A 296 -13.72 -19.05 8.30
C ALA A 296 -12.52 -18.13 8.08
N LEU A 297 -12.35 -17.12 8.96
CA LEU A 297 -11.21 -16.21 8.91
C LEU A 297 -9.91 -16.87 9.33
N ALA A 298 -9.90 -17.77 10.31
CA ALA A 298 -8.72 -18.54 10.70
C ALA A 298 -8.24 -19.44 9.54
N LYS A 299 -9.18 -20.10 8.84
CA LYS A 299 -8.84 -20.85 7.62
C LYS A 299 -8.24 -19.94 6.56
N ARG A 300 -8.86 -18.78 6.29
CA ARG A 300 -8.35 -17.81 5.32
C ARG A 300 -6.96 -17.27 5.71
N ARG A 301 -6.70 -17.06 7.02
CA ARG A 301 -5.37 -16.66 7.53
C ARG A 301 -4.33 -17.73 7.25
N GLY A 302 -4.69 -19.02 7.38
CA GLY A 302 -3.81 -20.12 6.99
C GLY A 302 -3.49 -20.18 5.49
N ASP A 303 -4.44 -19.75 4.63
CA ASP A 303 -4.21 -19.65 3.17
C ASP A 303 -3.28 -18.46 2.82
N VAL A 304 -3.23 -17.44 3.67
CA VAL A 304 -2.36 -16.27 3.52
C VAL A 304 -1.02 -16.59 4.19
N ARG A 305 0.00 -16.93 3.39
CA ARG A 305 1.31 -17.42 3.87
C ARG A 305 2.14 -16.42 4.69
N SER A 306 1.72 -15.17 4.79
CA SER A 306 2.45 -14.09 5.46
C SER A 306 1.53 -13.37 6.44
N GLU A 307 1.95 -13.31 7.72
CA GLU A 307 1.24 -12.52 8.74
C GLU A 307 1.21 -11.03 8.39
N ALA A 308 2.29 -10.52 7.81
CA ALA A 308 2.34 -9.16 7.31
C ALA A 308 1.26 -8.89 6.25
N LEU A 309 1.06 -9.84 5.34
CA LEU A 309 0.00 -9.74 4.35
C LEU A 309 -1.38 -9.82 4.99
N TRP A 310 -1.56 -10.71 5.96
CA TRP A 310 -2.81 -10.81 6.71
C TRP A 310 -3.12 -9.49 7.44
N ALA A 311 -2.13 -8.94 8.17
CA ALA A 311 -2.28 -7.66 8.86
C ALA A 311 -2.65 -6.53 7.88
N LEU A 312 -2.00 -6.48 6.73
CA LEU A 312 -2.28 -5.47 5.72
C LEU A 312 -3.67 -5.61 5.11
N THR A 313 -3.98 -6.80 4.54
CA THR A 313 -5.17 -6.98 3.70
C THR A 313 -6.43 -7.26 4.50
N PHE A 314 -6.34 -7.99 5.61
CA PHE A 314 -7.50 -8.37 6.41
C PHE A 314 -7.68 -7.51 7.66
N GLN A 315 -6.59 -7.01 8.26
CA GLN A 315 -6.68 -6.16 9.43
C GLN A 315 -6.56 -4.67 9.09
N GLN A 316 -6.26 -4.31 7.84
CA GLN A 316 -6.04 -2.94 7.38
C GLN A 316 -4.98 -2.20 8.21
N ALA A 317 -4.14 -2.97 8.91
CA ALA A 317 -3.11 -2.45 9.79
C ALA A 317 -1.86 -2.06 9.01
N ASP A 318 -1.14 -1.08 9.48
CA ASP A 318 0.20 -0.81 8.98
C ASP A 318 1.12 -1.96 9.38
N VAL A 319 1.88 -2.45 8.41
CA VAL A 319 2.76 -3.60 8.60
C VAL A 319 4.02 -3.11 9.31
N ALA A 320 3.89 -2.81 10.60
CA ALA A 320 5.03 -2.41 11.41
C ALA A 320 5.70 -3.59 12.13
N GLU A 321 4.93 -4.59 12.56
CA GLU A 321 5.44 -5.62 13.46
C GLU A 321 5.97 -6.90 12.81
N ASN A 322 5.61 -7.19 11.55
CA ASN A 322 6.01 -8.43 10.86
C ASN A 322 6.68 -8.21 9.51
N ALA A 323 7.04 -6.98 9.15
CA ALA A 323 7.86 -6.71 7.98
C ALA A 323 9.27 -7.26 8.20
N THR A 324 9.89 -7.79 7.15
CA THR A 324 11.32 -8.17 7.20
C THR A 324 12.18 -7.01 7.72
N PHE A 325 11.82 -5.78 7.34
CA PHE A 325 12.44 -4.53 7.79
C PHE A 325 11.35 -3.60 8.37
N PRO A 326 11.04 -3.68 9.68
CA PRO A 326 10.05 -2.81 10.30
C PRO A 326 10.41 -1.33 10.13
N ALA A 327 9.44 -0.51 9.73
CA ALA A 327 9.68 0.91 9.46
C ALA A 327 10.35 1.63 10.63
N GLY A 328 9.90 1.36 11.86
CA GLY A 328 10.49 1.93 13.06
C GLY A 328 11.97 1.54 13.27
N ALA A 329 12.33 0.27 13.03
CA ALA A 329 13.72 -0.18 13.10
C ALA A 329 14.60 0.51 12.03
N VAL A 330 14.08 0.60 10.80
CA VAL A 330 14.76 1.29 9.69
C VAL A 330 14.98 2.77 10.00
N HIS A 331 13.99 3.46 10.54
CA HIS A 331 14.13 4.85 10.97
C HIS A 331 15.07 5.03 12.16
N CYS A 332 15.10 4.10 13.11
CA CYS A 332 16.05 4.13 14.22
C CYS A 332 17.52 4.02 13.76
N ALA A 333 17.77 3.40 12.61
CA ALA A 333 19.11 3.31 12.03
C ALA A 333 19.62 4.65 11.48
N VAL A 334 18.75 5.63 11.25
CA VAL A 334 19.13 6.94 10.71
C VAL A 334 19.72 7.84 11.79
N ASN A 335 20.91 8.37 11.54
CA ASN A 335 21.51 9.43 12.34
C ASN A 335 21.28 10.79 11.64
N GLY A 336 20.28 11.53 12.12
CA GLY A 336 19.90 12.83 11.54
C GLY A 336 20.98 13.91 11.62
N ALA A 337 21.98 13.76 12.49
CA ALA A 337 23.10 14.69 12.62
C ALA A 337 24.27 14.35 11.67
N ARG A 338 24.32 13.12 11.15
CA ARG A 338 25.41 12.65 10.29
C ARG A 338 25.16 12.99 8.82
N LEU A 339 26.09 13.71 8.21
CA LEU A 339 26.05 13.99 6.78
C LEU A 339 26.58 12.79 5.97
N THR A 340 26.13 12.68 4.73
CA THR A 340 26.67 11.73 3.75
C THR A 340 28.19 11.91 3.64
N GLY A 341 28.93 10.81 3.72
CA GLY A 341 30.39 10.79 3.63
C GLY A 341 31.13 11.28 4.87
N ARG A 342 30.45 11.43 6.01
CA ARG A 342 31.09 11.81 7.28
C ARG A 342 30.79 10.80 8.38
N MET A 343 31.72 10.71 9.33
CA MET A 343 31.53 9.95 10.57
C MET A 343 30.96 10.85 11.68
N PRO A 344 30.28 10.27 12.70
CA PRO A 344 29.67 11.04 13.78
C PRO A 344 30.66 11.90 14.59
N GLU A 345 31.87 11.40 14.78
CA GLU A 345 32.91 12.06 15.58
C GLU A 345 33.66 13.17 14.82
N GLU A 346 33.37 13.34 13.56
CA GLU A 346 34.00 14.35 12.73
C GLU A 346 33.34 15.71 12.94
N GLY A 347 34.06 16.60 13.58
CA GLY A 347 33.60 17.98 13.79
C GLY A 347 33.32 18.73 12.46
N PRO A 348 32.69 19.91 12.54
CA PRO A 348 32.23 20.67 11.36
C PRO A 348 33.29 21.09 10.36
N GLY A 349 34.55 20.84 10.61
CA GLY A 349 35.68 21.15 9.73
C GLY A 349 36.34 19.99 9.01
N ALA A 350 35.87 18.74 9.25
CA ALA A 350 36.51 17.60 8.63
C ALA A 350 36.16 17.51 7.13
N SER A 351 37.19 17.38 6.29
CA SER A 351 36.99 17.22 4.85
C SER A 351 36.52 15.80 4.49
N ARG A 352 35.64 15.70 3.51
CA ARG A 352 35.20 14.41 2.97
C ARG A 352 36.41 13.56 2.57
N GLY A 353 36.56 12.38 3.12
CA GLY A 353 37.52 11.38 2.64
C GLY A 353 38.95 11.50 3.13
N GLU A 354 39.36 12.56 3.86
CA GLU A 354 40.77 12.68 4.24
C GLU A 354 41.14 12.17 5.63
N ARG A 355 40.23 12.16 6.59
CA ARG A 355 40.54 11.72 7.99
C ARG A 355 39.53 10.81 8.63
N GLY A 356 38.28 10.86 8.27
CA GLY A 356 37.20 10.25 8.98
C GLY A 356 36.95 8.79 8.70
N MET A 357 37.59 8.24 7.70
CA MET A 357 37.54 6.81 7.37
C MET A 357 38.69 6.03 8.01
N ARG A 358 39.50 6.67 8.86
CA ARG A 358 40.59 5.99 9.57
C ARG A 358 40.02 4.98 10.54
N GLY A 359 40.43 3.73 10.39
CA GLY A 359 39.94 2.61 11.20
C GLY A 359 38.80 1.82 10.57
N LEU A 360 38.11 2.36 9.56
CA LEU A 360 37.09 1.62 8.85
C LEU A 360 37.64 0.85 7.66
N HIS A 361 37.15 -0.36 7.46
CA HIS A 361 37.31 -1.09 6.21
C HIS A 361 36.15 -0.72 5.28
N VAL A 362 36.44 -0.06 4.17
CA VAL A 362 35.39 0.44 3.29
C VAL A 362 35.18 -0.54 2.13
N VAL A 363 33.93 -0.97 1.98
CA VAL A 363 33.46 -1.84 0.90
C VAL A 363 32.27 -1.19 0.17
N ALA A 364 31.95 -1.67 -1.00
CA ALA A 364 30.80 -1.16 -1.73
C ALA A 364 30.08 -2.25 -2.51
N GLY A 365 28.78 -2.10 -2.66
CA GLY A 365 27.95 -2.92 -3.51
C GLY A 365 27.45 -2.13 -4.71
N LEU A 366 27.32 -2.82 -5.83
CA LEU A 366 26.85 -2.29 -7.11
C LEU A 366 25.81 -3.23 -7.69
N ASP A 367 24.62 -2.72 -7.92
CA ASP A 367 23.57 -3.32 -8.71
C ASP A 367 23.42 -2.56 -10.03
N PRO A 368 24.06 -3.03 -11.13
CA PRO A 368 24.02 -2.35 -12.41
C PRO A 368 22.80 -2.76 -13.22
N ALA A 369 22.09 -1.80 -13.78
CA ALA A 369 20.97 -2.05 -14.69
C ALA A 369 21.25 -1.56 -16.11
N THR A 370 20.75 -2.30 -17.10
CA THR A 370 20.71 -1.87 -18.51
C THR A 370 19.46 -1.05 -18.82
N VAL A 371 18.36 -1.43 -18.19
CA VAL A 371 17.07 -0.75 -18.22
C VAL A 371 16.63 -0.62 -16.78
N GLY A 372 16.35 0.58 -16.31
CA GLY A 372 16.02 0.85 -14.91
C GLY A 372 17.12 1.63 -14.19
N HIS A 373 17.28 1.40 -12.90
CA HIS A 373 18.19 2.16 -12.04
C HIS A 373 19.47 1.38 -11.72
N THR A 374 20.61 2.02 -11.88
CA THR A 374 21.90 1.54 -11.36
C THR A 374 22.09 2.08 -9.95
N ALA A 375 22.25 1.17 -8.99
CA ALA A 375 22.43 1.53 -7.58
C ALA A 375 23.82 1.18 -7.07
N MET A 376 24.37 2.06 -6.22
CA MET A 376 25.65 1.89 -5.53
C MET A 376 25.47 2.25 -4.06
N VAL A 377 26.03 1.43 -3.17
CA VAL A 377 26.03 1.68 -1.73
C VAL A 377 27.45 1.51 -1.20
N VAL A 378 27.93 2.51 -0.47
CA VAL A 378 29.27 2.51 0.14
C VAL A 378 29.16 2.29 1.63
N TYR A 379 29.84 1.26 2.15
CA TYR A 379 29.87 0.82 3.53
C TYR A 379 31.24 1.07 4.18
N GLY A 380 31.26 1.69 5.36
CA GLY A 380 32.38 1.63 6.28
C GLY A 380 32.11 0.57 7.35
N VAL A 381 33.01 -0.37 7.54
CA VAL A 381 32.91 -1.47 8.50
C VAL A 381 33.92 -1.29 9.62
N ASP A 382 33.42 -1.15 10.84
CA ASP A 382 34.25 -1.14 12.03
C ASP A 382 34.50 -2.59 12.48
N ARG A 383 35.76 -2.98 12.58
CA ARG A 383 36.14 -4.36 12.93
C ARG A 383 35.90 -4.69 14.40
N GLU A 384 36.03 -3.71 15.27
CA GLU A 384 35.94 -3.90 16.72
C GLU A 384 34.47 -3.99 17.16
N THR A 385 33.69 -3.01 16.76
CA THR A 385 32.27 -2.94 17.12
C THR A 385 31.38 -3.72 16.17
N LYS A 386 31.93 -4.20 15.04
CA LYS A 386 31.20 -4.84 13.94
C LYS A 386 30.07 -3.97 13.36
N LYS A 387 30.07 -2.68 13.64
CA LYS A 387 29.07 -1.73 13.15
C LYS A 387 29.34 -1.37 11.69
N ARG A 388 28.24 -1.22 10.94
CA ARG A 388 28.24 -0.77 9.54
C ARG A 388 27.79 0.67 9.49
N TYR A 389 28.51 1.47 8.76
CA TYR A 389 28.16 2.86 8.46
C TYR A 389 27.90 2.99 6.97
N VAL A 390 26.65 3.25 6.58
CA VAL A 390 26.36 3.66 5.19
C VAL A 390 26.97 5.04 4.98
N LEU A 391 27.99 5.13 4.13
CA LEU A 391 28.74 6.36 3.91
C LEU A 391 28.13 7.16 2.77
N ASP A 392 27.73 6.50 1.70
CA ASP A 392 27.11 7.13 0.54
C ASP A 392 26.21 6.13 -0.21
N ALA A 393 25.26 6.67 -0.98
CA ALA A 393 24.44 5.91 -1.89
C ALA A 393 24.19 6.71 -3.18
N VAL A 394 24.11 6.00 -4.29
CA VAL A 394 23.78 6.55 -5.61
C VAL A 394 22.69 5.68 -6.21
N ASN A 395 21.63 6.30 -6.73
CA ASN A 395 20.59 5.61 -7.51
C ASN A 395 20.28 6.47 -8.75
N ARG A 396 20.56 5.96 -9.94
CA ARG A 396 20.36 6.72 -11.19
C ARG A 396 19.77 5.84 -12.28
N ALA A 397 18.74 6.36 -12.90
CA ALA A 397 18.16 5.75 -14.10
C ALA A 397 19.11 5.87 -15.30
N SER A 398 19.11 4.85 -16.14
CA SER A 398 19.75 4.87 -17.47
C SER A 398 21.23 5.29 -17.45
N MET A 399 22.01 4.82 -16.49
CA MET A 399 23.44 5.13 -16.40
C MET A 399 24.23 4.45 -17.51
N SER A 400 24.96 5.23 -18.31
CA SER A 400 25.86 4.69 -19.35
C SER A 400 27.08 3.98 -18.73
N PRO A 401 27.75 3.05 -19.45
CA PRO A 401 28.96 2.40 -18.95
C PRO A 401 30.09 3.38 -18.61
N ALA A 402 30.21 4.48 -19.35
CA ALA A 402 31.20 5.51 -19.07
C ALA A 402 30.93 6.29 -17.78
N GLU A 403 29.67 6.65 -17.55
CA GLU A 403 29.21 7.29 -16.30
C GLU A 403 29.41 6.35 -15.11
N LEU A 404 29.05 5.07 -15.26
CA LEU A 404 29.26 4.06 -14.24
C LEU A 404 30.74 3.95 -13.85
N ARG A 405 31.66 3.83 -14.82
CA ARG A 405 33.10 3.84 -14.56
C ARG A 405 33.53 5.11 -13.81
N THR A 406 33.04 6.26 -14.22
CA THR A 406 33.35 7.54 -13.57
C THR A 406 32.87 7.56 -12.11
N HIS A 407 31.66 7.08 -11.84
CA HIS A 407 31.13 6.99 -10.48
C HIS A 407 31.92 6.01 -9.61
N VAL A 408 32.22 4.81 -10.12
CA VAL A 408 33.03 3.81 -9.41
C VAL A 408 34.41 4.37 -9.07
N LYS A 409 35.12 4.95 -10.05
CA LYS A 409 36.45 5.59 -9.83
C LYS A 409 36.37 6.73 -8.81
N ARG A 410 35.35 7.59 -8.92
CA ARG A 410 35.14 8.73 -8.00
C ARG A 410 34.90 8.26 -6.57
N LEU A 411 33.97 7.33 -6.35
CA LEU A 411 33.64 6.82 -5.03
C LEU A 411 34.82 6.05 -4.41
N THR A 412 35.55 5.27 -5.22
CA THR A 412 36.74 4.55 -4.75
C THR A 412 37.81 5.51 -4.23
N LYS A 413 38.09 6.61 -4.94
CA LYS A 413 39.03 7.64 -4.48
C LYS A 413 38.51 8.34 -3.23
N LEU A 414 37.25 8.73 -3.23
CA LEU A 414 36.66 9.54 -2.16
C LEU A 414 36.62 8.81 -0.82
N TYR A 415 36.31 7.51 -0.84
CA TYR A 415 36.11 6.72 0.38
C TYR A 415 37.22 5.70 0.65
N GLY A 416 38.17 5.54 -0.25
CA GLY A 416 39.23 4.52 -0.11
C GLY A 416 38.66 3.10 -0.15
N ILE A 417 37.68 2.84 -1.02
CA ILE A 417 36.99 1.53 -1.13
C ILE A 417 38.01 0.44 -1.43
N ARG A 418 37.98 -0.64 -0.63
CA ARG A 418 38.86 -1.81 -0.75
C ARG A 418 38.29 -2.92 -1.59
N GLU A 419 36.97 -3.02 -1.68
CA GLU A 419 36.28 -4.02 -2.47
C GLU A 419 34.98 -3.48 -3.02
N TRP A 420 34.73 -3.72 -4.31
CA TRP A 420 33.42 -3.64 -4.94
C TRP A 420 32.87 -5.03 -5.15
N ARG A 421 31.65 -5.29 -4.61
CA ARG A 421 30.88 -6.47 -4.91
C ARG A 421 29.79 -6.09 -5.92
N VAL A 422 29.77 -6.77 -7.08
CA VAL A 422 28.92 -6.42 -8.21
C VAL A 422 28.06 -7.60 -8.59
N GLU A 423 26.77 -7.36 -8.85
CA GLU A 423 25.92 -8.40 -9.42
C GLU A 423 26.50 -8.92 -10.76
N MET A 424 26.44 -10.24 -10.96
CA MET A 424 27.04 -10.90 -12.11
C MET A 424 26.03 -11.76 -12.87
N ASN A 425 24.87 -11.18 -13.22
CA ASN A 425 23.90 -11.84 -14.09
C ASN A 425 24.09 -11.36 -15.55
N ALA A 426 23.93 -12.25 -16.50
CA ALA A 426 23.95 -12.02 -17.96
C ALA A 426 24.76 -10.81 -18.48
N TYR A 427 24.18 -9.63 -18.60
CA TYR A 427 24.81 -8.42 -19.15
C TYR A 427 25.84 -7.78 -18.22
N GLN A 428 25.71 -7.94 -16.93
CA GLN A 428 26.53 -7.33 -15.90
C GLN A 428 27.95 -7.90 -15.86
N LYS A 429 28.19 -9.05 -16.51
CA LYS A 429 29.54 -9.61 -16.75
C LYS A 429 30.47 -8.63 -17.43
N ALA A 430 29.93 -7.74 -18.27
CA ALA A 430 30.74 -6.75 -18.99
C ALA A 430 31.50 -5.78 -18.06
N ILE A 431 30.96 -5.45 -16.88
CA ILE A 431 31.61 -4.58 -15.91
C ILE A 431 32.80 -5.29 -15.25
N ILE A 432 32.64 -6.57 -14.93
CA ILE A 432 33.71 -7.39 -14.34
C ILE A 432 34.79 -7.71 -15.38
N GLN A 433 34.45 -7.72 -16.65
CA GLN A 433 35.34 -7.96 -17.77
C GLN A 433 35.95 -6.65 -18.34
N ASP A 434 35.61 -5.49 -17.81
CA ASP A 434 36.19 -4.20 -18.20
C ASP A 434 37.64 -4.11 -17.70
N ASP A 435 38.58 -4.41 -18.59
CA ASP A 435 40.01 -4.46 -18.25
C ASP A 435 40.56 -3.09 -17.82
N GLU A 436 40.07 -1.99 -18.39
CA GLU A 436 40.46 -0.65 -17.97
C GLU A 436 40.06 -0.35 -16.52
N LEU A 437 38.81 -0.66 -16.20
CA LEU A 437 38.30 -0.46 -14.84
C LEU A 437 38.99 -1.38 -13.83
N ARG A 438 39.19 -2.64 -14.17
CA ARG A 438 39.89 -3.63 -13.32
C ARG A 438 41.33 -3.21 -13.03
N PHE A 439 42.07 -2.81 -14.08
CA PHE A 439 43.45 -2.35 -13.93
C PHE A 439 43.53 -1.10 -13.06
N TRP A 440 42.63 -0.16 -13.29
CA TRP A 440 42.57 1.06 -12.50
C TRP A 440 42.27 0.78 -11.01
N LEU A 441 41.27 -0.07 -10.73
CA LEU A 441 40.90 -0.48 -9.37
C LEU A 441 42.05 -1.23 -8.67
N ALA A 442 42.70 -2.15 -9.38
CA ALA A 442 43.85 -2.88 -8.85
C ALA A 442 44.98 -1.91 -8.44
N ASN A 443 45.29 -0.92 -9.26
CA ASN A 443 46.28 0.11 -8.94
C ASN A 443 45.85 1.02 -7.77
N ALA A 444 44.53 1.17 -7.54
CA ALA A 444 43.99 1.86 -6.40
C ALA A 444 43.94 0.99 -5.13
N GLY A 445 44.38 -0.26 -5.19
CA GLY A 445 44.33 -1.24 -4.09
C GLY A 445 42.91 -1.70 -3.78
N CYS A 446 42.02 -1.69 -4.76
CA CYS A 446 40.61 -2.07 -4.66
C CYS A 446 40.32 -3.34 -5.46
N LEU A 447 39.68 -4.31 -4.84
CA LEU A 447 39.23 -5.54 -5.49
C LEU A 447 37.89 -5.34 -6.16
N LEU A 448 37.70 -5.96 -7.35
CA LEU A 448 36.42 -6.03 -8.03
C LEU A 448 35.98 -7.49 -8.08
N ARG A 449 34.91 -7.82 -7.38
CA ARG A 449 34.39 -9.19 -7.28
C ARG A 449 32.93 -9.28 -7.74
N GLY A 450 32.64 -10.30 -8.55
CA GLY A 450 31.29 -10.61 -8.96
C GLY A 450 30.54 -11.46 -7.95
N HIS A 451 29.23 -11.25 -7.85
CA HIS A 451 28.31 -12.13 -7.11
C HIS A 451 27.22 -12.63 -8.06
N TYR A 452 27.05 -13.96 -8.13
CA TYR A 452 26.02 -14.55 -8.97
C TYR A 452 24.73 -14.68 -8.18
N THR A 453 23.72 -13.89 -8.54
CA THR A 453 22.42 -13.84 -7.86
C THR A 453 21.48 -14.92 -8.41
N THR A 454 20.94 -15.74 -7.53
CA THR A 454 19.89 -16.72 -7.81
C THR A 454 18.72 -16.49 -6.86
N ALA A 455 17.52 -16.95 -7.21
CA ALA A 455 16.38 -16.88 -6.30
C ALA A 455 16.70 -17.52 -4.92
N LYS A 456 17.46 -18.62 -4.93
CA LYS A 456 17.84 -19.34 -3.71
C LYS A 456 18.72 -18.50 -2.77
N ASN A 457 19.77 -17.84 -3.28
CA ASN A 457 20.66 -17.06 -2.42
C ASN A 457 20.11 -15.68 -2.10
N LYS A 458 19.29 -15.07 -2.97
CA LYS A 458 18.64 -13.78 -2.73
C LYS A 458 17.61 -13.86 -1.60
N PHE A 459 16.85 -14.95 -1.54
CA PHE A 459 15.77 -15.13 -0.56
C PHE A 459 16.16 -16.08 0.58
N ASP A 460 17.44 -16.40 0.72
CA ASP A 460 17.94 -17.10 1.89
C ASP A 460 17.70 -16.25 3.15
N ALA A 461 17.24 -16.90 4.23
CA ALA A 461 16.83 -16.18 5.45
C ALA A 461 18.02 -15.54 6.17
N ASP A 462 19.19 -16.20 6.15
CA ASP A 462 20.36 -15.79 6.93
C ASP A 462 21.38 -15.01 6.08
N PHE A 463 21.51 -15.36 4.80
CA PHE A 463 22.55 -14.84 3.91
C PHE A 463 22.02 -14.02 2.75
N GLY A 464 20.73 -14.11 2.45
CA GLY A 464 20.07 -13.31 1.44
C GLY A 464 19.78 -11.88 1.94
N VAL A 465 18.91 -11.20 1.22
CA VAL A 465 18.47 -9.85 1.60
C VAL A 465 17.86 -9.81 3.00
N GLN A 466 17.15 -10.88 3.39
CA GLN A 466 16.54 -10.98 4.74
C GLN A 466 17.62 -10.97 5.85
N GLY A 467 18.79 -11.46 5.58
CA GLY A 467 19.92 -11.43 6.50
C GLY A 467 20.44 -10.03 6.87
N LEU A 468 19.93 -8.96 6.22
CA LEU A 468 20.15 -7.58 6.64
C LEU A 468 19.22 -7.15 7.80
N ALA A 469 18.12 -7.86 8.03
CA ALA A 469 17.12 -7.46 9.02
C ALA A 469 17.69 -7.34 10.45
N PRO A 470 18.56 -8.24 10.94
CA PRO A 470 19.16 -8.09 12.25
C PRO A 470 19.94 -6.78 12.44
N LEU A 471 20.56 -6.25 11.39
CA LEU A 471 21.28 -4.99 11.46
C LEU A 471 20.34 -3.84 11.80
N PHE A 472 19.17 -3.79 11.17
CA PHE A 472 18.16 -2.76 11.43
C PHE A 472 17.46 -2.99 12.77
N LEU A 473 17.08 -4.22 13.08
CA LEU A 473 16.41 -4.58 14.34
C LEU A 473 17.26 -4.22 15.56
N SER A 474 18.59 -4.28 15.45
CA SER A 474 19.50 -3.87 16.53
C SER A 474 19.46 -2.35 16.81
N CYS A 475 18.90 -1.54 15.93
CA CYS A 475 18.93 -0.07 16.03
C CYS A 475 17.82 0.51 16.91
N GLY A 476 16.82 -0.27 17.26
CA GLY A 476 15.70 0.21 18.05
C GLY A 476 15.05 -0.87 18.89
N THR A 477 14.25 -0.43 19.85
CA THR A 477 13.42 -1.28 20.70
C THR A 477 11.97 -0.79 20.62
N VAL A 478 11.02 -1.73 20.69
CA VAL A 478 9.60 -1.39 20.76
C VAL A 478 9.26 -1.04 22.22
N GLY A 479 8.78 0.18 22.44
CA GLY A 479 8.34 0.68 23.74
C GLY A 479 6.83 0.61 23.92
N GLU A 480 6.32 1.22 24.98
CA GLU A 480 4.89 1.30 25.28
C GLU A 480 4.10 1.94 24.10
N GLY A 481 2.98 1.31 23.69
CA GLY A 481 2.15 1.74 22.58
C GLY A 481 2.81 1.54 21.21
N ASP A 482 3.61 0.48 21.06
CA ASP A 482 4.25 0.03 19.80
C ASP A 482 5.14 1.08 19.11
N ARG A 483 5.64 2.06 19.89
CA ARG A 483 6.54 3.09 19.38
C ARG A 483 7.99 2.62 19.46
N TRP A 484 8.66 2.62 18.31
CA TRP A 484 10.08 2.35 18.23
C TRP A 484 10.88 3.47 18.88
N ARG A 485 11.84 3.09 19.73
CA ARG A 485 12.82 3.98 20.34
C ARG A 485 14.21 3.55 19.92
N LYS A 486 15.08 4.52 19.65
CA LYS A 486 16.47 4.25 19.28
C LYS A 486 17.18 3.52 20.43
N ALA A 487 17.92 2.46 20.09
CA ALA A 487 18.68 1.70 21.08
C ALA A 487 19.81 2.56 21.69
N GLU A 488 20.05 2.41 22.99
CA GLU A 488 21.19 3.03 23.66
C GLU A 488 22.51 2.53 23.05
N GLY A 489 23.43 3.44 22.71
CA GLY A 489 24.69 3.12 22.02
C GLY A 489 24.56 2.92 20.51
N GLY A 490 23.34 3.00 19.96
CA GLY A 490 23.04 2.77 18.54
C GLY A 490 23.09 1.29 18.18
N GLY A 491 22.70 0.93 16.96
CA GLY A 491 22.67 -0.46 16.48
C GLY A 491 23.89 -0.85 15.66
N LEU A 492 23.80 -2.01 15.03
CA LEU A 492 24.85 -2.59 14.17
C LEU A 492 24.95 -1.91 12.79
N ILE A 493 24.01 -1.05 12.45
CA ILE A 493 24.04 -0.25 11.24
C ILE A 493 23.65 1.19 11.52
N GLU A 494 24.24 2.12 10.77
CA GLU A 494 23.91 3.52 10.84
C GLU A 494 23.87 4.15 9.44
N LEU A 495 22.77 4.85 9.13
CA LEU A 495 22.58 5.59 7.89
C LEU A 495 22.74 7.10 8.15
N PRO A 496 23.21 7.89 7.15
CA PRO A 496 23.27 9.33 7.27
C PRO A 496 21.89 9.96 7.16
N ASN A 497 21.81 11.27 7.37
CA ASN A 497 20.58 12.04 7.25
C ASN A 497 19.95 11.89 5.85
N ALA A 498 18.78 11.25 5.82
CA ALA A 498 18.05 10.95 4.58
C ALA A 498 17.52 12.22 3.88
N LYS A 499 17.23 13.30 4.63
CA LYS A 499 16.72 14.56 4.04
C LYS A 499 17.73 15.27 3.15
N LEU A 500 19.01 14.95 3.29
CA LEU A 500 20.09 15.59 2.55
C LEU A 500 20.65 14.71 1.41
N ASN A 501 20.16 13.49 1.27
CA ASN A 501 20.56 12.58 0.19
C ASN A 501 19.33 11.80 -0.31
N PRO A 502 18.83 12.12 -1.51
CA PRO A 502 17.66 11.46 -2.08
C PRO A 502 17.81 9.94 -2.21
N ALA A 503 19.02 9.43 -2.53
CA ALA A 503 19.24 7.99 -2.62
C ALA A 503 19.13 7.28 -1.25
N ILE A 504 19.50 7.95 -0.16
CA ILE A 504 19.30 7.40 1.19
C ILE A 504 17.80 7.40 1.54
N ALA A 505 17.05 8.45 1.21
CA ALA A 505 15.61 8.50 1.43
C ALA A 505 14.90 7.38 0.65
N GLU A 506 15.28 7.19 -0.60
CA GLU A 506 14.76 6.09 -1.43
C GLU A 506 15.14 4.71 -0.88
N MET A 507 16.37 4.55 -0.39
CA MET A 507 16.83 3.31 0.26
C MET A 507 15.94 2.93 1.45
N LEU A 508 15.60 3.89 2.33
CA LEU A 508 14.69 3.65 3.45
C LEU A 508 13.34 3.14 2.95
N THR A 509 12.79 3.80 1.93
CA THR A 509 11.52 3.39 1.31
C THR A 509 11.61 1.97 0.75
N GLN A 510 12.67 1.64 0.01
CA GLN A 510 12.86 0.31 -0.55
C GLN A 510 12.97 -0.77 0.53
N PHE A 511 13.64 -0.52 1.66
CA PHE A 511 13.68 -1.46 2.79
C PHE A 511 12.31 -1.65 3.45
N ILE A 512 11.62 -0.56 3.77
CA ILE A 512 10.30 -0.61 4.42
C ILE A 512 9.28 -1.34 3.54
N THR A 513 9.40 -1.22 2.22
CA THR A 513 8.47 -1.84 1.27
C THR A 513 8.91 -3.21 0.78
N TRP A 514 10.11 -3.67 1.19
CA TRP A 514 10.65 -4.91 0.68
C TRP A 514 9.86 -6.14 1.16
N ILE A 515 9.40 -6.94 0.22
CA ILE A 515 8.67 -8.19 0.46
C ILE A 515 9.40 -9.33 -0.26
N PRO A 516 9.74 -10.44 0.42
CA PRO A 516 10.36 -11.58 -0.22
C PRO A 516 9.53 -12.07 -1.42
N GLU A 517 10.21 -12.42 -2.51
CA GLU A 517 9.61 -13.02 -3.72
C GLU A 517 8.56 -12.15 -4.44
N ALA A 518 8.28 -10.93 -3.99
CA ALA A 518 7.36 -10.05 -4.69
C ALA A 518 7.95 -9.61 -6.04
N LYS A 519 7.11 -9.66 -7.06
CA LYS A 519 7.46 -9.19 -8.41
C LYS A 519 7.20 -7.67 -8.49
N ASN A 520 7.98 -7.00 -9.35
CA ASN A 520 7.80 -5.56 -9.68
C ASN A 520 7.97 -4.60 -8.48
N GLN A 521 8.81 -4.94 -7.50
CA GLN A 521 9.22 -4.00 -6.47
C GLN A 521 10.56 -3.35 -6.83
N LYS A 522 10.72 -2.06 -6.51
CA LYS A 522 12.02 -1.38 -6.63
C LYS A 522 12.94 -1.89 -5.52
N THR A 523 14.05 -2.49 -5.88
CA THR A 523 15.00 -3.10 -4.93
C THR A 523 16.46 -2.77 -5.21
N ASP A 524 16.72 -1.85 -6.11
CA ASP A 524 18.08 -1.58 -6.61
C ASP A 524 19.04 -1.23 -5.47
N LEU A 525 18.64 -0.33 -4.56
CA LEU A 525 19.45 0.07 -3.41
C LEU A 525 19.52 -1.03 -2.33
N VAL A 526 18.47 -1.81 -2.15
CA VAL A 526 18.46 -2.98 -1.26
C VAL A 526 19.45 -4.03 -1.76
N MET A 527 19.47 -4.29 -3.08
CA MET A 527 20.40 -5.21 -3.70
C MET A 527 21.86 -4.71 -3.59
N ALA A 528 22.09 -3.45 -3.92
CA ALA A 528 23.41 -2.86 -3.79
C ALA A 528 23.91 -2.93 -2.32
N MET A 529 23.06 -2.69 -1.36
CA MET A 529 23.40 -2.81 0.06
C MET A 529 23.68 -4.26 0.47
N TRP A 530 22.91 -5.22 -0.04
CA TRP A 530 23.16 -6.63 0.20
C TRP A 530 24.52 -7.07 -0.37
N PHE A 531 24.91 -6.61 -1.55
CA PHE A 531 26.24 -6.89 -2.09
C PHE A 531 27.36 -6.28 -1.24
N ALA A 532 27.18 -5.05 -0.73
CA ALA A 532 28.11 -4.46 0.21
C ALA A 532 28.24 -5.27 1.51
N GLU A 533 27.11 -5.79 2.03
CA GLU A 533 27.11 -6.61 3.24
C GLU A 533 27.81 -7.96 3.03
N ILE A 534 27.69 -8.60 1.85
CA ILE A 534 28.44 -9.81 1.52
C ILE A 534 29.96 -9.54 1.68
N ALA A 535 30.46 -8.44 1.12
CA ALA A 535 31.87 -8.06 1.26
C ALA A 535 32.25 -7.71 2.73
N ALA A 536 31.35 -7.06 3.46
CA ALA A 536 31.54 -6.74 4.88
C ALA A 536 31.64 -7.99 5.73
N ARG A 537 30.77 -8.98 5.54
CA ARG A 537 30.80 -10.28 6.25
C ARG A 537 32.07 -11.04 5.98
N GLU A 538 32.52 -11.11 4.73
CA GLU A 538 33.80 -11.74 4.37
C GLU A 538 34.97 -11.07 5.10
N TYR A 539 35.00 -9.74 5.16
CA TYR A 539 36.03 -9.01 5.90
C TYR A 539 36.01 -9.29 7.41
N LEU A 540 34.82 -9.38 7.98
CA LEU A 540 34.65 -9.67 9.42
C LEU A 540 34.90 -11.14 9.78
N GLY A 541 35.14 -12.00 8.79
CA GLY A 541 35.32 -13.44 8.99
C GLY A 541 34.03 -14.17 9.34
N ILE A 542 32.89 -13.57 9.07
CA ILE A 542 31.58 -14.18 9.26
C ILE A 542 31.32 -15.09 8.06
N ASP A 543 31.76 -16.36 8.19
CA ASP A 543 31.65 -17.32 7.10
C ASP A 543 30.27 -17.93 7.04
N ALA A 544 29.55 -17.64 5.97
CA ALA A 544 28.27 -18.22 5.62
C ALA A 544 28.19 -19.76 5.67
N ARG A 545 29.33 -20.43 5.62
CA ARG A 545 29.43 -21.92 5.51
C ARG A 545 29.79 -22.60 6.83
N LYS A 546 30.21 -21.87 7.86
CA LYS A 546 30.74 -22.45 9.11
C LYS A 546 29.82 -22.30 10.31
N GLU A 547 28.86 -21.38 10.30
CA GLU A 547 27.95 -21.22 11.42
C GLU A 547 26.69 -22.06 11.21
N HIS A 548 26.56 -22.96 12.09
CA HIS A 548 25.57 -23.98 12.25
C HIS A 548 24.13 -23.55 11.95
N TRP A 549 23.53 -24.18 10.97
CA TRP A 549 22.11 -24.31 10.69
C TRP A 549 21.25 -24.70 11.91
N ARG A 550 21.84 -24.89 13.08
CA ARG A 550 21.18 -25.50 14.24
C ARG A 550 20.71 -24.56 15.32
N THR A 551 21.03 -23.27 15.25
CA THR A 551 20.68 -22.33 16.32
C THR A 551 20.33 -20.92 15.85
N SER A 552 19.75 -20.75 14.66
CA SER A 552 19.18 -19.45 14.29
C SER A 552 17.92 -19.19 15.12
N PRO A 553 17.86 -18.12 15.91
CA PRO A 553 16.63 -17.74 16.61
C PRO A 553 15.45 -17.47 15.65
N PHE A 554 15.72 -17.34 14.35
CA PHE A 554 14.72 -17.16 13.31
C PHE A 554 14.09 -18.46 12.80
N THR A 555 14.68 -19.63 13.06
CA THR A 555 14.03 -20.93 12.76
C THR A 555 12.94 -21.30 13.76
N ALA A 556 12.83 -20.60 14.90
CA ALA A 556 11.71 -20.70 15.83
C ALA A 556 10.39 -20.10 15.30
N ARG A 557 10.28 -19.92 13.99
CA ARG A 557 9.11 -19.31 13.29
C ARG A 557 7.81 -20.10 13.40
N HIS A 558 7.79 -21.25 14.02
CA HIS A 558 6.60 -22.11 14.00
C HIS A 558 5.92 -22.34 15.34
N ASP A 559 6.36 -21.65 16.40
CA ASP A 559 5.64 -21.75 17.66
C ASP A 559 5.09 -20.40 18.13
N LEU A 560 4.24 -19.82 17.30
CA LEU A 560 3.40 -18.66 17.67
C LEU A 560 2.19 -19.07 18.53
N SER A 561 2.11 -20.33 18.94
CA SER A 561 1.09 -20.81 19.88
C SER A 561 1.39 -20.41 21.32
N THR A 562 2.62 -20.00 21.64
CA THR A 562 2.95 -19.46 22.96
C THR A 562 3.32 -17.99 22.84
N ARG A 563 2.49 -17.11 23.37
CA ARG A 563 2.77 -15.70 23.65
C ARG A 563 4.00 -15.54 24.55
N ARG A 564 5.19 -15.76 24.02
CA ARG A 564 6.40 -15.14 24.54
C ARG A 564 6.71 -13.95 23.65
N VAL A 565 6.47 -12.78 24.18
CA VAL A 565 7.11 -11.56 23.70
C VAL A 565 8.60 -11.87 23.69
N VAL A 566 9.17 -12.08 22.49
CA VAL A 566 10.62 -12.22 22.34
C VAL A 566 11.17 -10.87 22.74
N ASN A 567 11.88 -10.83 23.84
CA ASN A 567 12.56 -9.62 24.28
C ASN A 567 13.64 -9.32 23.24
N LEU A 568 13.40 -8.33 22.39
CA LEU A 568 14.31 -7.93 21.32
C LEU A 568 15.69 -7.51 21.86
N ASN A 569 15.78 -7.15 23.14
CA ASN A 569 17.05 -6.88 23.81
C ASN A 569 17.86 -8.16 24.01
N GLU A 570 17.22 -9.26 24.39
CA GLU A 570 17.89 -10.57 24.51
C GLU A 570 18.37 -11.08 23.14
N LEU A 571 17.60 -10.81 22.09
CA LEU A 571 17.99 -11.14 20.73
C LEU A 571 19.17 -10.27 20.25
N ALA A 572 19.14 -8.97 20.56
CA ALA A 572 20.23 -8.05 20.22
C ALA A 572 21.51 -8.34 21.04
N GLU A 573 21.39 -8.77 22.29
CA GLU A 573 22.51 -9.20 23.12
C GLU A 573 23.07 -10.54 22.66
N SER A 574 22.23 -11.51 22.32
CA SER A 574 22.64 -12.78 21.72
C SER A 574 23.41 -12.55 20.42
N LEU A 575 22.90 -11.68 19.55
CA LEU A 575 23.57 -11.30 18.30
C LEU A 575 24.89 -10.53 18.54
N ARG A 576 25.06 -9.87 19.70
CA ARG A 576 26.32 -9.21 20.08
C ARG A 576 27.33 -10.16 20.69
N SER A 577 26.89 -11.25 21.33
CA SER A 577 27.78 -12.25 21.92
C SER A 577 28.31 -13.28 20.92
N ASP A 578 27.55 -13.53 19.85
CA ASP A 578 27.88 -14.55 18.84
C ASP A 578 28.57 -13.95 17.59
N TRP A 579 28.84 -12.63 17.63
CA TRP A 579 29.48 -11.90 16.52
C TRP A 579 30.86 -11.38 16.99
#